data_191216c18e7b7581665942b79d0625e8
#
_entry.id   191216c18e7b7581665942b79d0625e8
#
_cell.length_a   1.000
_cell.length_b   1.000
_cell.length_c   1.000
_cell.angle_alpha   90.00
_cell.angle_beta   90.00
_cell.angle_gamma   90.00
#
_symmetry.space_group_name_H-M   'P 1'
#
loop_
_entity.id
_entity.type
_entity.pdbx_description
1 polymer ?
#
loop_
_entity_poly.entity_id
_entity_poly.type
_entity_poly.pdbx_seq_one_letter_code
_entity_poly.pdbx_strand_id
1 'polypeptide(L)'
;MLRVDIRDLERGPVRTVGELRPDDPAFEGLELNLVGPVSVTGQLQTTGDGEYLWRGSLHGVMQGECRRCLSDVRTDVDIDVPAAVFTTDPEAADDPDSYPLLARASHIDIRDVVREEMALAAPTRLLLCREDCAGLCLTCGADLNAGPCGCSAPAEPV
;
A
#
# COMPACT_ATOMS: atom_id res chain seq x y z
N MET A 1 -11.56 11.34 -7.98
CA MET A 1 -12.63 10.38 -8.32
C MET A 1 -12.00 9.06 -8.73
N LEU A 2 -12.26 8.02 -7.98
CA LEU A 2 -11.64 6.70 -8.15
C LEU A 2 -12.58 5.65 -8.76
N ARG A 3 -13.84 6.02 -8.96
CA ARG A 3 -14.82 5.21 -9.69
C ARG A 3 -15.11 5.86 -11.03
N VAL A 4 -14.83 5.15 -12.11
CA VAL A 4 -14.90 5.66 -13.49
C VAL A 4 -16.02 4.98 -14.24
N ASP A 5 -16.88 5.74 -14.92
CA ASP A 5 -17.89 5.22 -15.84
C ASP A 5 -17.19 4.72 -17.12
N ILE A 6 -17.48 3.49 -17.52
CA ILE A 6 -16.86 2.86 -18.71
C ILE A 6 -17.13 3.67 -19.98
N ARG A 7 -18.27 4.34 -20.05
CA ARG A 7 -18.62 5.19 -21.22
C ARG A 7 -17.70 6.42 -21.36
N ASP A 8 -17.12 6.89 -20.27
CA ASP A 8 -16.17 7.99 -20.35
C ASP A 8 -14.85 7.56 -21.02
N LEU A 9 -14.49 6.28 -20.91
CA LEU A 9 -13.32 5.70 -21.55
C LEU A 9 -13.45 5.55 -23.07
N GLU A 10 -14.66 5.55 -23.60
CA GLU A 10 -14.90 5.59 -25.05
C GLU A 10 -14.40 6.91 -25.70
N ARG A 11 -14.31 7.96 -24.89
CA ARG A 11 -13.83 9.29 -25.34
C ARG A 11 -12.33 9.45 -25.20
N GLY A 12 -11.65 8.53 -24.55
CA GLY A 12 -10.22 8.54 -24.30
C GLY A 12 -9.85 8.20 -22.86
N PRO A 13 -8.56 8.24 -22.53
CA PRO A 13 -8.09 7.98 -21.20
C PRO A 13 -8.65 8.93 -20.16
N VAL A 14 -9.04 8.39 -19.00
CA VAL A 14 -9.61 9.15 -17.88
C VAL A 14 -8.58 9.26 -16.76
N ARG A 15 -8.29 10.49 -16.34
CA ARG A 15 -7.44 10.74 -15.18
C ARG A 15 -8.21 10.43 -13.90
N THR A 16 -7.59 9.67 -13.02
CA THR A 16 -8.11 9.35 -11.70
C THR A 16 -7.30 10.06 -10.61
N VAL A 17 -7.97 10.81 -9.76
CA VAL A 17 -7.36 11.48 -8.61
C VAL A 17 -8.34 11.37 -7.44
N GLY A 18 -7.84 10.95 -6.30
CA GLY A 18 -8.65 10.86 -5.10
C GLY A 18 -7.83 10.55 -3.86
N GLU A 19 -8.53 10.50 -2.76
CA GLU A 19 -7.96 10.14 -1.46
C GLU A 19 -8.88 9.13 -0.78
N LEU A 20 -8.29 8.11 -0.16
CA LEU A 20 -8.99 7.16 0.69
C LEU A 20 -8.59 7.38 2.14
N ARG A 21 -9.55 7.71 2.99
CA ARG A 21 -9.31 7.89 4.42
C ARG A 21 -9.00 6.53 5.09
N PRO A 22 -8.33 6.53 6.25
CA PRO A 22 -8.04 5.29 6.99
C PRO A 22 -9.28 4.45 7.33
N ASP A 23 -10.42 5.09 7.47
CA ASP A 23 -11.72 4.46 7.76
C ASP A 23 -12.54 4.12 6.50
N ASP A 24 -11.94 4.22 5.32
CA ASP A 24 -12.63 3.87 4.07
C ASP A 24 -12.97 2.36 4.03
N PRO A 25 -14.18 1.99 3.59
CA PRO A 25 -14.59 0.58 3.47
C PRO A 25 -13.64 -0.28 2.62
N ALA A 26 -12.88 0.34 1.70
CA ALA A 26 -11.86 -0.37 0.92
C ALA A 26 -10.78 -0.99 1.80
N PHE A 27 -10.52 -0.44 2.98
CA PHE A 27 -9.50 -0.95 3.92
C PHE A 27 -10.07 -1.85 5.01
N GLU A 28 -11.37 -2.15 4.97
CA GLU A 28 -12.00 -3.03 5.96
C GLU A 28 -11.32 -4.40 5.99
N GLY A 29 -10.99 -4.87 7.21
CA GLY A 29 -10.30 -6.13 7.41
C GLY A 29 -8.78 -6.10 7.20
N LEU A 30 -8.21 -4.95 6.83
CA LEU A 30 -6.77 -4.75 6.76
C LEU A 30 -6.26 -4.04 8.01
N GLU A 31 -5.18 -4.55 8.58
CA GLU A 31 -4.50 -3.91 9.71
C GLU A 31 -3.48 -2.88 9.20
N LEU A 32 -3.99 -1.81 8.58
CA LEU A 32 -3.17 -0.70 8.10
C LEU A 32 -3.19 0.42 9.16
N ASN A 33 -2.06 0.67 9.79
CA ASN A 33 -1.92 1.77 10.73
C ASN A 33 -1.64 3.08 9.98
N LEU A 34 -2.61 3.56 9.23
CA LEU A 34 -2.51 4.78 8.45
C LEU A 34 -2.64 6.01 9.32
N VAL A 35 -1.78 7.00 9.10
CA VAL A 35 -1.77 8.31 9.78
C VAL A 35 -2.50 9.37 8.98
N GLY A 36 -3.21 9.05 8.00
CA GLY A 36 -3.92 10.00 7.15
C GLY A 36 -4.41 9.32 5.89
N PRO A 37 -4.98 10.07 4.98
CA PRO A 37 -5.50 9.49 3.76
C PRO A 37 -4.38 8.95 2.86
N VAL A 38 -4.73 7.95 2.06
CA VAL A 38 -3.92 7.46 0.95
C VAL A 38 -4.29 8.26 -0.28
N SER A 39 -3.35 9.01 -0.82
CA SER A 39 -3.52 9.74 -2.08
C SER A 39 -3.33 8.81 -3.26
N VAL A 40 -4.21 8.94 -4.25
CA VAL A 40 -4.23 8.10 -5.46
C VAL A 40 -4.21 8.99 -6.68
N THR A 41 -3.27 8.79 -7.57
CA THR A 41 -3.23 9.48 -8.86
C THR A 41 -2.92 8.49 -9.97
N GLY A 42 -3.61 8.59 -11.08
CA GLY A 42 -3.37 7.68 -12.18
C GLY A 42 -4.22 7.97 -13.40
N GLN A 43 -4.20 7.04 -14.33
CA GLN A 43 -4.93 7.10 -15.57
C GLN A 43 -5.48 5.74 -15.93
N LEU A 44 -6.75 5.69 -16.30
CA LEU A 44 -7.44 4.52 -16.81
C LEU A 44 -7.70 4.68 -18.29
N GLN A 45 -7.44 3.64 -19.06
CA GLN A 45 -7.66 3.64 -20.51
C GLN A 45 -8.16 2.28 -21.00
N THR A 46 -8.85 2.25 -22.10
CA THR A 46 -9.22 1.03 -22.81
C THR A 46 -8.01 0.47 -23.56
N THR A 47 -7.79 -0.84 -23.49
CA THR A 47 -6.72 -1.56 -24.22
C THR A 47 -7.27 -2.58 -25.20
N GLY A 48 -8.54 -2.95 -25.08
CA GLY A 48 -9.24 -3.90 -25.95
C GLY A 48 -10.71 -3.98 -25.59
N ASP A 49 -11.43 -4.87 -26.25
CA ASP A 49 -12.84 -5.12 -25.95
C ASP A 49 -12.98 -5.74 -24.55
N GLY A 50 -13.59 -4.99 -23.63
CA GLY A 50 -13.78 -5.42 -22.26
C GLY A 50 -12.51 -5.47 -21.42
N GLU A 51 -11.42 -4.82 -21.89
CA GLU A 51 -10.17 -4.75 -21.18
C GLU A 51 -9.73 -3.30 -20.99
N TYR A 52 -9.33 -2.99 -19.75
CA TYR A 52 -8.96 -1.64 -19.33
C TYR A 52 -7.71 -1.69 -18.49
N LEU A 53 -6.79 -0.76 -18.73
CA LEU A 53 -5.52 -0.65 -18.02
C LEU A 53 -5.50 0.62 -17.18
N TRP A 54 -5.25 0.44 -15.90
CA TRP A 54 -4.92 1.53 -15.00
C TRP A 54 -3.43 1.54 -14.67
N ARG A 55 -2.85 2.74 -14.68
CA ARG A 55 -1.49 3.03 -14.23
C ARG A 55 -1.53 4.21 -13.30
N GLY A 56 -0.80 4.13 -12.19
CA GLY A 56 -0.81 5.21 -11.25
C GLY A 56 0.16 5.05 -10.12
N SER A 57 0.00 5.91 -9.13
CA SER A 57 0.80 5.90 -7.91
C SER A 57 -0.07 6.13 -6.69
N LEU A 58 0.35 5.55 -5.60
CA LEU A 58 -0.26 5.68 -4.29
C LEU A 58 0.74 6.28 -3.32
N HIS A 59 0.28 7.17 -2.46
CA HIS A 59 1.09 7.70 -1.37
C HIS A 59 0.29 7.70 -0.08
N GLY A 60 0.88 7.20 0.99
CA GLY A 60 0.32 7.21 2.33
C GLY A 60 1.40 7.25 3.39
N VAL A 61 1.00 7.43 4.63
CA VAL A 61 1.91 7.38 5.79
C VAL A 61 1.39 6.32 6.75
N MET A 62 2.24 5.38 7.11
CA MET A 62 1.96 4.36 8.11
C MET A 62 2.70 4.67 9.40
N GLN A 63 2.07 4.34 10.52
CA GLN A 63 2.67 4.43 11.84
C GLN A 63 2.83 3.02 12.42
N GLY A 64 3.94 2.82 13.13
CA GLY A 64 4.20 1.59 13.86
C GLY A 64 5.30 1.79 14.87
N GLU A 65 5.81 0.71 15.40
CA GLU A 65 6.93 0.73 16.34
C GLU A 65 8.21 0.28 15.64
N CYS A 66 9.33 0.94 16.00
CA CYS A 66 10.65 0.49 15.56
C CYS A 66 10.87 -0.94 16.03
N ARG A 67 11.25 -1.83 15.15
CA ARG A 67 11.50 -3.25 15.48
C ARG A 67 12.68 -3.47 16.39
N ARG A 68 13.55 -2.47 16.58
CA ARG A 68 14.73 -2.56 17.44
C ARG A 68 14.55 -1.87 18.78
N CYS A 69 14.04 -0.65 18.83
CA CYS A 69 13.92 0.13 20.06
C CYS A 69 12.49 0.36 20.53
N LEU A 70 11.47 -0.07 19.75
CA LEU A 70 10.04 0.04 20.06
C LEU A 70 9.51 1.47 20.11
N SER A 71 10.30 2.47 19.71
CA SER A 71 9.80 3.85 19.58
C SER A 71 8.83 3.99 18.40
N ASP A 72 7.94 4.96 18.50
CA ASP A 72 6.99 5.25 17.43
C ASP A 72 7.72 5.72 16.16
N VAL A 73 7.31 5.16 15.02
CA VAL A 73 7.88 5.47 13.70
C VAL A 73 6.77 5.74 12.71
N ARG A 74 6.93 6.79 11.92
CA ARG A 74 6.10 7.07 10.75
C ARG A 74 6.93 6.81 9.50
N THR A 75 6.34 6.09 8.55
CA THR A 75 7.00 5.71 7.30
C THR A 75 6.13 6.10 6.12
N ASP A 76 6.71 6.83 5.18
CA ASP A 76 6.08 7.09 3.90
C ASP A 76 5.99 5.79 3.09
N VAL A 77 4.84 5.58 2.48
CA VAL A 77 4.58 4.45 1.60
C VAL A 77 4.26 5.02 0.24
N ASP A 78 5.21 4.90 -0.67
CA ASP A 78 5.06 5.28 -2.07
C ASP A 78 5.04 4.02 -2.92
N ILE A 79 4.00 3.85 -3.71
CA ILE A 79 3.79 2.69 -4.55
C ILE A 79 3.51 3.15 -5.98
N ASP A 80 4.33 2.71 -6.91
CA ASP A 80 4.06 2.85 -8.34
C ASP A 80 3.40 1.57 -8.84
N VAL A 81 2.22 1.73 -9.46
CA VAL A 81 1.48 0.64 -10.08
C VAL A 81 1.66 0.74 -11.59
N PRO A 82 2.55 -0.06 -12.18
CA PRO A 82 2.85 0.02 -13.61
C PRO A 82 1.73 -0.51 -14.48
N ALA A 83 0.93 -1.44 -13.96
CA ALA A 83 -0.19 -2.02 -14.67
C ALA A 83 -1.18 -2.68 -13.70
N ALA A 84 -2.43 -2.29 -13.78
CA ALA A 84 -3.56 -3.00 -13.18
C ALA A 84 -4.61 -3.18 -14.28
N VAL A 85 -4.88 -4.42 -14.66
CA VAL A 85 -5.77 -4.77 -15.77
C VAL A 85 -7.14 -5.15 -15.26
N PHE A 86 -8.16 -4.43 -15.69
CA PHE A 86 -9.55 -4.79 -15.44
C PHE A 86 -10.10 -5.49 -16.68
N THR A 87 -10.69 -6.66 -16.51
CA THR A 87 -11.13 -7.47 -17.65
C THR A 87 -12.47 -8.15 -17.42
N THR A 88 -13.26 -8.22 -18.48
CA THR A 88 -14.49 -9.01 -18.52
C THR A 88 -14.23 -10.46 -18.99
N ASP A 89 -13.01 -10.76 -19.43
CA ASP A 89 -12.61 -12.10 -19.86
C ASP A 89 -12.31 -12.98 -18.64
N PRO A 90 -13.06 -14.08 -18.41
CA PRO A 90 -12.83 -14.98 -17.29
C PRO A 90 -11.44 -15.66 -17.30
N GLU A 91 -10.89 -15.93 -18.49
CA GLU A 91 -9.58 -16.57 -18.62
C GLU A 91 -8.45 -15.60 -18.26
N ALA A 92 -8.57 -14.34 -18.66
CA ALA A 92 -7.62 -13.30 -18.32
C ALA A 92 -7.69 -12.88 -16.84
N ALA A 93 -8.83 -13.11 -16.18
CA ALA A 93 -9.04 -12.78 -14.77
C ALA A 93 -8.22 -13.66 -13.80
N ASP A 94 -7.66 -14.78 -14.26
CA ASP A 94 -6.79 -15.65 -13.46
C ASP A 94 -5.35 -15.09 -13.33
N ASP A 95 -5.01 -14.07 -14.08
CA ASP A 95 -3.72 -13.38 -13.95
C ASP A 95 -3.66 -12.57 -12.64
N PRO A 96 -2.59 -12.66 -11.84
CA PRO A 96 -2.47 -11.97 -10.56
C PRO A 96 -2.56 -10.44 -10.65
N ASP A 97 -2.22 -9.85 -11.79
CA ASP A 97 -2.33 -8.39 -12.01
C ASP A 97 -3.68 -7.97 -12.61
N SER A 98 -4.63 -8.90 -12.69
CA SER A 98 -5.94 -8.69 -13.29
C SER A 98 -7.06 -8.61 -12.25
N TYR A 99 -8.00 -7.71 -12.52
CA TYR A 99 -9.21 -7.49 -11.72
C TYR A 99 -10.43 -7.87 -12.55
N PRO A 100 -11.22 -8.87 -12.11
CA PRO A 100 -12.38 -9.32 -12.88
C PRO A 100 -13.48 -8.27 -12.87
N LEU A 101 -14.08 -8.04 -14.03
CA LEU A 101 -15.28 -7.25 -14.22
C LEU A 101 -16.47 -8.14 -14.61
N LEU A 102 -17.63 -7.77 -14.13
CA LEU A 102 -18.87 -8.37 -14.65
C LEU A 102 -19.06 -7.97 -16.12
N ALA A 103 -19.62 -8.87 -16.93
CA ALA A 103 -19.83 -8.63 -18.37
C ALA A 103 -20.64 -7.37 -18.68
N ARG A 104 -21.46 -6.90 -17.75
CA ARG A 104 -22.27 -5.68 -17.84
C ARG A 104 -21.87 -4.62 -16.82
N ALA A 105 -20.63 -4.60 -16.40
CA ALA A 105 -20.13 -3.56 -15.51
C ALA A 105 -20.27 -2.19 -16.18
N SER A 106 -20.80 -1.23 -15.47
CA SER A 106 -20.92 0.16 -15.94
C SER A 106 -19.81 1.05 -15.41
N HIS A 107 -19.11 0.61 -14.37
CA HIS A 107 -18.07 1.37 -13.71
C HIS A 107 -16.87 0.47 -13.38
N ILE A 108 -15.71 1.10 -13.30
CA ILE A 108 -14.47 0.51 -12.80
C ILE A 108 -14.09 1.25 -11.52
N ASP A 109 -13.80 0.51 -10.45
CA ASP A 109 -13.45 1.06 -9.15
C ASP A 109 -11.96 0.81 -8.86
N ILE A 110 -11.17 1.88 -8.82
CA ILE A 110 -9.72 1.82 -8.56
C ILE A 110 -9.43 1.47 -7.10
N ARG A 111 -10.40 1.58 -6.20
CA ARG A 111 -10.20 1.25 -4.78
C ARG A 111 -9.79 -0.20 -4.55
N ASP A 112 -10.18 -1.11 -5.44
CA ASP A 112 -9.75 -2.51 -5.35
C ASP A 112 -8.24 -2.66 -5.53
N VAL A 113 -7.68 -1.92 -6.48
CA VAL A 113 -6.22 -1.84 -6.69
C VAL A 113 -5.52 -1.24 -5.47
N VAL A 114 -6.05 -0.13 -4.96
CA VAL A 114 -5.48 0.54 -3.78
C VAL A 114 -5.47 -0.39 -2.57
N ARG A 115 -6.56 -1.14 -2.35
CA ARG A 115 -6.67 -2.12 -1.28
C ARG A 115 -5.56 -3.17 -1.36
N GLU A 116 -5.40 -3.78 -2.53
CA GLU A 116 -4.45 -4.86 -2.74
C GLU A 116 -3.01 -4.37 -2.60
N GLU A 117 -2.67 -3.26 -3.24
CA GLU A 117 -1.32 -2.69 -3.17
C GLU A 117 -0.94 -2.27 -1.75
N MET A 118 -1.86 -1.66 -1.01
CA MET A 118 -1.63 -1.30 0.39
C MET A 118 -1.48 -2.54 1.28
N ALA A 119 -2.26 -3.58 1.04
CA ALA A 119 -2.15 -4.84 1.77
C ALA A 119 -0.81 -5.54 1.53
N LEU A 120 -0.30 -5.48 0.30
CA LEU A 120 1.01 -6.04 -0.05
C LEU A 120 2.18 -5.20 0.51
N ALA A 121 2.04 -3.88 0.54
CA ALA A 121 3.08 -2.99 1.04
C ALA A 121 3.25 -3.06 2.56
N ALA A 122 2.17 -3.21 3.32
CA ALA A 122 2.17 -3.15 4.78
C ALA A 122 3.13 -4.15 5.45
N PRO A 123 3.13 -5.46 5.13
CA PRO A 123 3.98 -6.44 5.81
C PRO A 123 5.45 -6.38 5.37
N THR A 124 5.76 -5.79 4.24
CA THR A 124 7.13 -5.74 3.69
C THR A 124 7.95 -4.56 4.21
N ARG A 125 7.31 -3.58 4.83
CA ARG A 125 7.99 -2.40 5.38
C ARG A 125 8.58 -2.72 6.75
N LEU A 126 9.91 -2.79 6.81
CA LEU A 126 10.65 -2.83 8.07
C LEU A 126 10.61 -1.44 8.69
N LEU A 127 9.89 -1.30 9.79
CA LEU A 127 9.84 -0.05 10.54
C LEU A 127 11.09 0.07 11.40
N LEU A 128 11.96 1.03 11.07
CA LEU A 128 13.12 1.42 11.84
C LEU A 128 13.06 2.93 12.09
N CYS A 129 13.34 3.35 13.32
CA CYS A 129 13.43 4.80 13.63
C CYS A 129 14.60 5.47 12.89
N ARG A 130 15.65 4.71 12.63
CA ARG A 130 16.83 5.05 11.83
C ARG A 130 17.58 3.78 11.45
N GLU A 131 18.40 3.82 10.39
CA GLU A 131 19.14 2.65 9.90
C GLU A 131 20.13 2.08 10.93
N ASP A 132 20.75 2.95 11.71
CA ASP A 132 21.74 2.63 12.75
C ASP A 132 21.13 2.47 14.15
N CYS A 133 19.84 2.21 14.25
CA CYS A 133 19.18 2.02 15.55
C CYS A 133 19.89 0.92 16.36
N ALA A 134 20.39 1.31 17.55
CA ALA A 134 21.07 0.40 18.44
C ALA A 134 20.14 -0.59 19.15
N GLY A 135 18.85 -0.31 19.20
CA GLY A 135 17.85 -1.16 19.83
C GLY A 135 17.81 -1.02 21.34
N LEU A 136 17.19 -2.02 21.97
CA LEU A 136 17.07 -2.11 23.41
C LEU A 136 18.13 -3.09 23.97
N CYS A 137 18.61 -2.82 25.16
CA CYS A 137 19.47 -3.75 25.88
C CYS A 137 18.68 -5.05 26.18
N LEU A 138 19.22 -6.18 25.81
CA LEU A 138 18.60 -7.48 26.04
C LEU A 138 18.53 -7.88 27.52
N THR A 139 19.32 -7.21 28.38
CA THR A 139 19.40 -7.50 29.81
C THR A 139 18.44 -6.62 30.61
N CYS A 140 18.47 -5.30 30.42
CA CYS A 140 17.68 -4.36 31.22
C CYS A 140 16.56 -3.63 30.44
N GLY A 141 16.50 -3.77 29.11
CA GLY A 141 15.50 -3.13 28.29
C GLY A 141 15.73 -1.64 28.03
N ALA A 142 16.88 -1.08 28.45
CA ALA A 142 17.19 0.34 28.19
C ALA A 142 17.40 0.61 26.71
N ASP A 143 16.99 1.81 26.27
CA ASP A 143 17.22 2.28 24.91
C ASP A 143 18.72 2.59 24.70
N LEU A 144 19.39 1.78 23.90
CA LEU A 144 20.80 1.93 23.59
C LEU A 144 21.10 3.11 22.64
N ASN A 145 20.09 3.70 22.03
CA ASN A 145 20.24 4.95 21.26
C ASN A 145 20.51 6.16 22.17
N ALA A 146 20.07 6.09 23.42
CA ALA A 146 20.31 7.13 24.44
C ALA A 146 21.70 7.02 25.09
N GLY A 147 22.43 5.94 24.83
CA GLY A 147 23.76 5.69 25.37
C GLY A 147 23.87 4.30 26.02
N PRO A 148 25.07 3.92 26.50
CA PRO A 148 25.30 2.63 27.13
C PRO A 148 24.52 2.51 28.45
N CYS A 149 23.94 1.33 28.71
CA CYS A 149 23.14 1.08 29.91
C CYS A 149 23.96 0.59 31.12
N GLY A 150 25.26 0.32 30.97
CA GLY A 150 26.11 -0.24 32.02
C GLY A 150 26.02 -1.77 32.18
N CYS A 151 25.15 -2.46 31.46
CA CYS A 151 25.14 -3.91 31.41
C CYS A 151 26.31 -4.46 30.60
N SER A 152 26.84 -5.66 30.98
CA SER A 152 27.80 -6.35 30.16
C SER A 152 27.15 -6.80 28.86
N ALA A 153 27.83 -6.61 27.72
CA ALA A 153 27.36 -7.15 26.45
C ALA A 153 27.17 -8.66 26.55
N PRO A 154 26.05 -9.23 26.11
CA PRO A 154 25.92 -10.68 26.04
C PRO A 154 27.01 -11.23 25.14
N ALA A 155 27.59 -12.37 25.54
CA ALA A 155 28.54 -13.08 24.71
C ALA A 155 27.87 -13.40 23.37
N GLU A 156 28.55 -13.09 22.28
CA GLU A 156 28.02 -13.44 20.95
C GLU A 156 27.72 -14.96 20.91
N PRO A 157 26.54 -15.33 20.43
CA PRO A 157 26.26 -16.73 20.24
C PRO A 157 27.25 -17.31 19.22
N VAL A 158 27.95 -18.33 19.63
CA VAL A 158 28.90 -19.07 18.77
C VAL A 158 28.12 -19.93 17.79
#